data_4486538ad3c8a4d15040a1f9dac73904
#
_entry.id   4486538ad3c8a4d15040a1f9dac73904
#
_cell.length_a   1.000
_cell.length_b   1.000
_cell.length_c   1.000
_cell.angle_alpha   90.00
_cell.angle_beta   90.00
_cell.angle_gamma   90.00
#
_symmetry.space_group_name_H-M   'P 1'
#
loop_
_entity.id
_entity.type
_entity.pdbx_description
1 polymer ?
#
loop_
_entity_poly.entity_id
_entity_poly.type
_entity_poly.pdbx_seq_one_letter_code
_entity_poly.pdbx_strand_id
1 'polypeptide(L)'
;MVGMSAMIAATLMTTGMVPFLAIVIALIACLVVGVVNGYLVGKFKLPPFIATLGTMFVARGIAYMVNGNRNTDAIATGVGKETADAFQNCFYYGKTLGIYNTFWIALVIFVIFFFILSKTRTGRHIYAIGSNVDAAKLSGVNVVSTTVKTYLVSSVCSCVVGLILCAQAGMGNMEAGNMYEMYGVAAGVIGGVSPLGGTGILLGTFAGAAVWQTLENGLNMIGAQVGIQRVVIGVIVVAAVLLDVVVRNGQFGKHRKK
;
A
#
# COMPACT_ATOMS: atom_id res chain seq x y z
N MET A 1 2.59 -0.73 8.29
CA MET A 1 3.88 -0.81 7.55
C MET A 1 4.36 0.57 7.08
N VAL A 2 3.52 1.41 6.44
CA VAL A 2 3.91 2.75 5.97
C VAL A 2 4.52 3.61 7.09
N GLY A 3 3.80 3.79 8.22
CA GLY A 3 4.34 4.54 9.36
C GLY A 3 5.57 3.91 9.99
N MET A 4 5.62 2.56 10.04
CA MET A 4 6.77 1.83 10.57
C MET A 4 8.03 2.09 9.74
N SER A 5 7.96 2.00 8.41
CA SER A 5 9.11 2.28 7.55
C SER A 5 9.55 3.74 7.60
N ALA A 6 8.61 4.68 7.65
CA ALA A 6 8.91 6.10 7.80
C ALA A 6 9.65 6.39 9.12
N MET A 7 9.15 5.85 10.23
CA MET A 7 9.75 6.04 11.55
C MET A 7 11.12 5.36 11.68
N ILE A 8 11.27 4.10 11.22
CA ILE A 8 12.56 3.40 11.27
C ILE A 8 13.60 4.15 10.44
N ALA A 9 13.27 4.51 9.19
CA ALA A 9 14.21 5.21 8.33
C ALA A 9 14.62 6.57 8.90
N ALA A 10 13.65 7.36 9.37
CA ALA A 10 13.92 8.68 9.95
C ALA A 10 14.76 8.58 11.24
N THR A 11 14.38 7.68 12.16
CA THR A 11 15.14 7.52 13.43
C THR A 11 16.58 7.11 13.17
N LEU A 12 16.82 6.17 12.25
CA LEU A 12 18.19 5.76 11.92
C LEU A 12 18.97 6.90 11.25
N MET A 13 18.33 7.71 10.41
CA MET A 13 18.98 8.89 9.83
C MET A 13 19.26 9.99 10.87
N THR A 14 18.37 10.23 11.82
CA THR A 14 18.61 11.19 12.91
C THR A 14 19.74 10.76 13.86
N THR A 15 20.03 9.46 13.96
CA THR A 15 21.21 8.95 14.69
C THR A 15 22.51 9.00 13.88
N GLY A 16 22.49 9.59 12.68
CA GLY A 16 23.69 9.74 11.82
C GLY A 16 23.95 8.56 10.88
N MET A 17 23.05 7.59 10.78
CA MET A 17 23.22 6.48 9.86
C MET A 17 23.01 6.90 8.41
N VAL A 18 23.84 6.39 7.50
CA VAL A 18 23.74 6.65 6.06
C VAL A 18 22.35 6.28 5.54
N PRO A 19 21.67 7.15 4.75
CA PRO A 19 20.29 6.91 4.27
C PRO A 19 20.09 5.56 3.57
N PHE A 20 21.08 5.09 2.83
CA PHE A 20 21.00 3.79 2.17
C PHE A 20 20.80 2.63 3.17
N LEU A 21 21.55 2.60 4.27
CA LEU A 21 21.41 1.57 5.30
C LEU A 21 20.07 1.70 6.03
N ALA A 22 19.64 2.93 6.32
CA ALA A 22 18.34 3.19 6.95
C ALA A 22 17.17 2.67 6.09
N ILE A 23 17.23 2.87 4.76
CA ILE A 23 16.26 2.35 3.80
C ILE A 23 16.26 0.82 3.79
N VAL A 24 17.43 0.19 3.75
CA VAL A 24 17.54 -1.27 3.73
C VAL A 24 16.97 -1.89 5.01
N ILE A 25 17.25 -1.32 6.17
CA ILE A 25 16.72 -1.80 7.46
C ILE A 25 15.19 -1.64 7.50
N ALA A 26 14.66 -0.49 7.08
CA ALA A 26 13.23 -0.26 6.99
C ALA A 26 12.54 -1.25 6.03
N LEU A 27 13.17 -1.55 4.89
CA LEU A 27 12.69 -2.55 3.94
C LEU A 27 12.67 -3.96 4.54
N ILE A 28 13.74 -4.37 5.20
CA ILE A 28 13.81 -5.68 5.88
C ILE A 28 12.70 -5.79 6.93
N ALA A 29 12.49 -4.77 7.75
CA ALA A 29 11.42 -4.76 8.74
C ALA A 29 10.03 -4.93 8.09
N CYS A 30 9.75 -4.24 6.98
CA CYS A 30 8.51 -4.40 6.22
C CYS A 30 8.38 -5.80 5.61
N LEU A 31 9.46 -6.35 5.05
CA LEU A 31 9.47 -7.70 4.48
C LEU A 31 9.19 -8.77 5.53
N VAL A 32 9.74 -8.65 6.74
CA VAL A 32 9.44 -9.56 7.87
C VAL A 32 7.94 -9.58 8.15
N VAL A 33 7.30 -8.42 8.27
CA VAL A 33 5.84 -8.33 8.47
C VAL A 33 5.08 -8.95 7.28
N GLY A 34 5.55 -8.74 6.05
CA GLY A 34 4.96 -9.34 4.85
C GLY A 34 5.05 -10.86 4.83
N VAL A 35 6.21 -11.41 5.20
CA VAL A 35 6.40 -12.86 5.34
C VAL A 35 5.47 -13.43 6.41
N VAL A 36 5.40 -12.80 7.58
CA VAL A 36 4.51 -13.22 8.67
C VAL A 36 3.07 -13.25 8.20
N ASN A 37 2.56 -12.17 7.57
CA ASN A 37 1.21 -12.15 7.00
C ASN A 37 0.98 -13.24 5.96
N GLY A 38 1.93 -13.43 5.06
CA GLY A 38 1.85 -14.46 4.03
C GLY A 38 1.76 -15.88 4.60
N TYR A 39 2.48 -16.17 5.68
CA TYR A 39 2.39 -17.45 6.38
C TYR A 39 1.10 -17.60 7.20
N LEU A 40 0.67 -16.57 7.92
CA LEU A 40 -0.56 -16.59 8.70
C LEU A 40 -1.77 -16.89 7.81
N VAL A 41 -1.84 -16.26 6.65
CA VAL A 41 -2.96 -16.46 5.72
C VAL A 41 -2.76 -17.71 4.86
N GLY A 42 -1.58 -17.90 4.29
CA GLY A 42 -1.33 -18.98 3.32
C GLY A 42 -1.22 -20.36 3.95
N LYS A 43 -0.53 -20.50 5.09
CA LYS A 43 -0.28 -21.78 5.75
C LYS A 43 -1.30 -22.06 6.84
N PHE A 44 -1.53 -21.11 7.75
CA PHE A 44 -2.44 -21.26 8.89
C PHE A 44 -3.91 -20.99 8.52
N LYS A 45 -4.19 -20.51 7.30
CA LYS A 45 -5.54 -20.22 6.79
C LYS A 45 -6.34 -19.26 7.66
N LEU A 46 -5.65 -18.35 8.36
CA LEU A 46 -6.32 -17.28 9.08
C LEU A 46 -7.06 -16.37 8.10
N PRO A 47 -8.25 -15.84 8.47
CA PRO A 47 -8.94 -14.86 7.66
C PRO A 47 -7.99 -13.68 7.37
N PRO A 48 -7.79 -13.30 6.09
CA PRO A 48 -6.82 -12.25 5.70
C PRO A 48 -6.99 -10.95 6.46
N PHE A 49 -8.25 -10.53 6.65
CA PHE A 49 -8.60 -9.30 7.35
C PHE A 49 -8.11 -9.30 8.81
N ILE A 50 -8.34 -10.41 9.54
CA ILE A 50 -7.94 -10.53 10.96
C ILE A 50 -6.41 -10.55 11.09
N ALA A 51 -5.73 -11.33 10.25
CA ALA A 51 -4.28 -11.44 10.26
C ALA A 51 -3.62 -10.08 9.99
N THR A 52 -4.08 -9.36 8.96
CA THR A 52 -3.51 -8.06 8.58
C THR A 52 -3.85 -6.94 9.55
N LEU A 53 -5.04 -6.95 10.17
CA LEU A 53 -5.37 -6.02 11.25
C LEU A 53 -4.45 -6.21 12.47
N GLY A 54 -4.26 -7.46 12.91
CA GLY A 54 -3.36 -7.73 14.03
C GLY A 54 -1.94 -7.25 13.76
N THR A 55 -1.38 -7.59 12.61
CA THR A 55 -0.02 -7.14 12.23
C THR A 55 0.07 -5.64 11.94
N MET A 56 -1.02 -5.00 11.53
CA MET A 56 -1.09 -3.54 11.41
C MET A 56 -0.87 -2.87 12.77
N PHE A 57 -1.56 -3.34 13.83
CA PHE A 57 -1.35 -2.81 15.18
C PHE A 57 0.06 -3.07 15.69
N VAL A 58 0.63 -4.25 15.42
CA VAL A 58 2.04 -4.53 15.75
C VAL A 58 2.97 -3.55 15.05
N ALA A 59 2.82 -3.38 13.73
CA ALA A 59 3.65 -2.45 12.96
C ALA A 59 3.46 -0.99 13.42
N ARG A 60 2.24 -0.59 13.79
CA ARG A 60 1.96 0.73 14.35
C ARG A 60 2.61 0.89 15.73
N GLY A 61 2.52 -0.13 16.59
CA GLY A 61 3.20 -0.16 17.88
C GLY A 61 4.71 -0.01 17.75
N ILE A 62 5.33 -0.72 16.81
CA ILE A 62 6.77 -0.58 16.51
C ILE A 62 7.09 0.86 16.08
N ALA A 63 6.25 1.47 15.21
CA ALA A 63 6.45 2.85 14.78
C ALA A 63 6.45 3.84 15.96
N TYR A 64 5.60 3.63 16.95
CA TYR A 64 5.60 4.44 18.18
C TYR A 64 6.82 4.17 19.06
N MET A 65 7.23 2.90 19.23
CA MET A 65 8.31 2.52 20.13
C MET A 65 9.70 2.95 19.65
N VAL A 66 9.93 2.98 18.32
CA VAL A 66 11.25 3.24 17.72
C VAL A 66 11.86 4.57 18.17
N ASN A 67 11.04 5.60 18.40
CA ASN A 67 11.51 6.92 18.86
C ASN A 67 10.82 7.39 20.16
N GLY A 68 10.52 6.45 21.05
CA GLY A 68 9.99 6.78 22.39
C GLY A 68 8.64 7.52 22.36
N ASN A 69 7.73 7.12 21.49
CA ASN A 69 6.39 7.72 21.31
C ASN A 69 6.41 9.20 20.91
N ARG A 70 7.39 9.61 20.11
CA ARG A 70 7.53 10.96 19.58
C ARG A 70 7.88 10.90 18.10
N ASN A 71 7.49 11.94 17.35
CA ASN A 71 8.00 12.15 16.01
C ASN A 71 9.53 12.33 16.09
N THR A 72 10.25 11.98 15.04
CA THR A 72 11.68 12.23 15.02
C THR A 72 11.97 13.72 14.85
N ASP A 73 13.19 14.12 15.21
CA ASP A 73 13.73 15.40 14.78
C ASP A 73 13.89 15.42 13.25
N ALA A 74 14.23 16.58 12.71
CA ALA A 74 14.49 16.68 11.27
C ALA A 74 15.67 15.76 10.90
N ILE A 75 15.56 15.05 9.77
CA ILE A 75 16.61 14.12 9.29
C ILE A 75 17.95 14.82 9.15
N ALA A 76 17.94 16.11 8.78
CA ALA A 76 19.12 16.92 8.61
C ALA A 76 19.97 17.06 9.89
N THR A 77 19.39 16.85 11.06
CA THR A 77 20.15 16.96 12.34
C THR A 77 21.15 15.81 12.52
N GLY A 78 20.85 14.61 11.97
CA GLY A 78 21.72 13.45 12.11
C GLY A 78 22.68 13.27 10.93
N VAL A 79 22.16 13.22 9.70
CA VAL A 79 22.97 12.93 8.50
C VAL A 79 23.55 14.16 7.83
N GLY A 80 23.27 15.35 8.34
CA GLY A 80 23.66 16.62 7.73
C GLY A 80 22.70 17.08 6.63
N LYS A 81 22.71 18.40 6.38
CA LYS A 81 21.73 19.03 5.47
C LYS A 81 21.86 18.54 4.03
N GLU A 82 23.06 18.42 3.49
CA GLU A 82 23.27 17.97 2.11
C GLU A 82 22.74 16.57 1.86
N THR A 83 23.00 15.65 2.80
CA THR A 83 22.54 14.25 2.68
C THR A 83 21.03 14.15 2.85
N ALA A 84 20.45 14.93 3.77
CA ALA A 84 19.01 15.01 3.96
C ALA A 84 18.32 15.58 2.70
N ASP A 85 18.84 16.66 2.14
CA ASP A 85 18.32 17.27 0.90
C ASP A 85 18.44 16.29 -0.28
N ALA A 86 19.55 15.54 -0.38
CA ALA A 86 19.72 14.52 -1.40
C ALA A 86 18.65 13.39 -1.28
N PHE A 87 18.37 12.93 -0.06
CA PHE A 87 17.32 11.93 0.21
C PHE A 87 15.93 12.49 -0.14
N GLN A 88 15.62 13.71 0.31
CA GLN A 88 14.34 14.35 0.03
C GLN A 88 14.14 14.62 -1.47
N ASN A 89 15.17 15.06 -2.18
CA ASN A 89 15.11 15.27 -3.62
C ASN A 89 15.00 13.96 -4.39
N CYS A 90 15.64 12.89 -3.93
CA CYS A 90 15.53 11.58 -4.56
C CYS A 90 14.08 11.05 -4.51
N PHE A 91 13.42 11.13 -3.36
CA PHE A 91 12.11 10.52 -3.14
C PHE A 91 10.94 11.46 -3.39
N TYR A 92 11.08 12.78 -3.18
CA TYR A 92 9.93 13.69 -3.22
C TYR A 92 10.14 14.98 -4.00
N TYR A 93 11.02 15.89 -3.56
CA TYR A 93 11.13 17.25 -4.11
C TYR A 93 11.87 17.35 -5.43
N GLY A 94 12.74 16.40 -5.76
CA GLY A 94 13.49 16.42 -7.01
C GLY A 94 12.56 16.38 -8.23
N LYS A 95 12.98 17.08 -9.27
CA LYS A 95 12.26 17.13 -10.55
C LYS A 95 13.14 16.57 -11.66
N THR A 96 12.63 15.56 -12.34
CA THR A 96 13.23 15.00 -13.56
C THR A 96 12.28 15.29 -14.72
N LEU A 97 12.76 15.94 -15.77
CA LEU A 97 11.93 16.39 -16.90
C LEU A 97 10.78 17.32 -16.50
N GLY A 98 10.94 18.12 -15.43
CA GLY A 98 9.90 19.02 -14.92
C GLY A 98 8.82 18.35 -14.05
N ILE A 99 8.85 17.03 -13.88
CA ILE A 99 7.89 16.24 -13.08
C ILE A 99 8.58 15.76 -11.80
N TYR A 100 7.87 15.76 -10.68
CA TYR A 100 8.39 15.29 -9.38
C TYR A 100 8.82 13.82 -9.44
N ASN A 101 9.93 13.50 -8.78
CA ASN A 101 10.50 12.15 -8.76
C ASN A 101 9.53 11.10 -8.18
N THR A 102 8.66 11.49 -7.27
CA THR A 102 7.59 10.63 -6.74
C THR A 102 6.72 10.01 -7.85
N PHE A 103 6.39 10.80 -8.89
CA PHE A 103 5.62 10.29 -10.03
C PHE A 103 6.41 9.20 -10.79
N TRP A 104 7.70 9.41 -11.01
CA TRP A 104 8.55 8.43 -11.71
C TRP A 104 8.70 7.15 -10.90
N ILE A 105 8.86 7.25 -9.58
CA ILE A 105 8.89 6.10 -8.68
C ILE A 105 7.58 5.30 -8.79
N ALA A 106 6.43 5.98 -8.71
CA ALA A 106 5.12 5.36 -8.84
C ALA A 106 4.93 4.70 -10.23
N LEU A 107 5.37 5.38 -11.30
CA LEU A 107 5.30 4.86 -12.66
C LEU A 107 6.15 3.60 -12.86
N VAL A 108 7.38 3.59 -12.34
CA VAL A 108 8.28 2.42 -12.41
C VAL A 108 7.66 1.24 -11.67
N ILE A 109 7.16 1.44 -10.46
CA ILE A 109 6.48 0.42 -9.68
C ILE A 109 5.25 -0.10 -10.42
N PHE A 110 4.43 0.80 -10.99
CA PHE A 110 3.26 0.45 -11.78
C PHE A 110 3.62 -0.43 -12.97
N VAL A 111 4.62 -0.05 -13.77
CA VAL A 111 5.06 -0.81 -14.96
C VAL A 111 5.58 -2.20 -14.57
N ILE A 112 6.38 -2.29 -13.49
CA ILE A 112 6.90 -3.57 -12.99
C ILE A 112 5.74 -4.50 -12.61
N PHE A 113 4.78 -4.02 -11.82
CA PHE A 113 3.67 -4.86 -11.39
C PHE A 113 2.65 -5.12 -12.49
N PHE A 114 2.46 -4.18 -13.42
CA PHE A 114 1.66 -4.42 -14.61
C PHE A 114 2.22 -5.58 -15.43
N PHE A 115 3.54 -5.61 -15.64
CA PHE A 115 4.19 -6.71 -16.33
C PHE A 115 4.08 -8.03 -15.56
N ILE A 116 4.36 -8.02 -14.24
CA ILE A 116 4.27 -9.20 -13.40
C ILE A 116 2.85 -9.80 -13.41
N LEU A 117 1.82 -8.98 -13.23
CA LEU A 117 0.44 -9.45 -13.18
C LEU A 117 -0.08 -9.91 -14.54
N SER A 118 0.27 -9.19 -15.63
CA SER A 118 -0.27 -9.47 -16.97
C SER A 118 0.49 -10.57 -17.71
N LYS A 119 1.81 -10.67 -17.53
CA LYS A 119 2.67 -11.49 -18.39
C LYS A 119 3.33 -12.68 -17.69
N THR A 120 3.36 -12.73 -16.35
CA THR A 120 4.07 -13.80 -15.64
C THR A 120 3.17 -14.93 -15.13
N ARG A 121 3.78 -16.07 -14.81
CA ARG A 121 3.11 -17.20 -14.14
C ARG A 121 2.59 -16.79 -12.76
N THR A 122 3.33 -15.95 -12.04
CA THR A 122 2.96 -15.46 -10.72
C THR A 122 1.64 -14.68 -10.77
N GLY A 123 1.45 -13.81 -11.75
CA GLY A 123 0.19 -13.09 -11.93
C GLY A 123 -0.99 -14.03 -12.17
N ARG A 124 -0.83 -15.01 -13.06
CA ARG A 124 -1.88 -16.03 -13.30
C ARG A 124 -2.23 -16.82 -12.04
N HIS A 125 -1.23 -17.20 -11.24
CA HIS A 125 -1.46 -17.91 -9.97
C HIS A 125 -2.21 -17.04 -8.96
N ILE A 126 -1.91 -15.73 -8.88
CA ILE A 126 -2.61 -14.77 -8.00
C ILE A 126 -4.10 -14.71 -8.37
N TYR A 127 -4.43 -14.53 -9.66
CA TYR A 127 -5.82 -14.51 -10.13
C TYR A 127 -6.52 -15.85 -9.91
N ALA A 128 -5.85 -16.98 -10.16
CA ALA A 128 -6.41 -18.31 -9.95
C ALA A 128 -6.78 -18.55 -8.48
N ILE A 129 -5.87 -18.22 -7.53
CA ILE A 129 -6.13 -18.34 -6.09
C ILE A 129 -7.28 -17.41 -5.67
N GLY A 130 -7.33 -16.18 -6.19
CA GLY A 130 -8.40 -15.23 -5.92
C GLY A 130 -9.77 -15.71 -6.41
N SER A 131 -9.82 -16.46 -7.52
CA SER A 131 -11.07 -16.98 -8.06
C SER A 131 -11.56 -18.22 -7.31
N ASN A 132 -10.67 -19.20 -7.07
CA ASN A 132 -11.00 -20.41 -6.32
C ASN A 132 -9.71 -21.08 -5.83
N VAL A 133 -9.51 -21.07 -4.52
CA VAL A 133 -8.30 -21.60 -3.88
C VAL A 133 -8.15 -23.10 -4.09
N ASP A 134 -9.25 -23.87 -3.99
CA ASP A 134 -9.22 -25.32 -4.11
C ASP A 134 -8.95 -25.77 -5.55
N ALA A 135 -9.60 -25.13 -6.52
CA ALA A 135 -9.34 -25.37 -7.94
C ALA A 135 -7.88 -25.03 -8.32
N ALA A 136 -7.35 -23.93 -7.82
CA ALA A 136 -5.95 -23.53 -8.04
C ALA A 136 -4.99 -24.57 -7.45
N LYS A 137 -5.27 -25.08 -6.24
CA LYS A 137 -4.48 -26.14 -5.59
C LYS A 137 -4.49 -27.44 -6.39
N LEU A 138 -5.67 -27.86 -6.87
CA LEU A 138 -5.81 -29.07 -7.72
C LEU A 138 -5.06 -28.91 -9.05
N SER A 139 -4.94 -27.68 -9.56
CA SER A 139 -4.14 -27.36 -10.76
C SER A 139 -2.64 -27.25 -10.49
N GLY A 140 -2.15 -27.63 -9.30
CA GLY A 140 -0.73 -27.65 -8.95
C GLY A 140 -0.16 -26.31 -8.52
N VAL A 141 -1.00 -25.29 -8.27
CA VAL A 141 -0.53 -23.98 -7.78
C VAL A 141 -0.16 -24.09 -6.30
N ASN A 142 1.07 -23.69 -5.96
CA ASN A 142 1.49 -23.59 -4.57
C ASN A 142 0.87 -22.35 -3.93
N VAL A 143 -0.26 -22.55 -3.24
CA VAL A 143 -1.04 -21.49 -2.60
C VAL A 143 -0.22 -20.71 -1.58
N VAL A 144 0.53 -21.40 -0.70
CA VAL A 144 1.32 -20.74 0.35
C VAL A 144 2.38 -19.81 -0.25
N SER A 145 3.18 -20.33 -1.19
CA SER A 145 4.22 -19.53 -1.83
C SER A 145 3.65 -18.32 -2.58
N THR A 146 2.54 -18.49 -3.28
CA THR A 146 1.91 -17.40 -4.03
C THR A 146 1.33 -16.34 -3.08
N THR A 147 0.68 -16.75 -1.99
CA THR A 147 0.17 -15.83 -0.97
C THR A 147 1.30 -15.04 -0.31
N VAL A 148 2.40 -15.70 0.08
CA VAL A 148 3.59 -15.01 0.65
C VAL A 148 4.14 -13.98 -0.33
N LYS A 149 4.28 -14.33 -1.62
CA LYS A 149 4.74 -13.37 -2.65
C LYS A 149 3.83 -12.15 -2.76
N THR A 150 2.51 -12.34 -2.68
CA THR A 150 1.55 -11.23 -2.74
C THR A 150 1.71 -10.27 -1.56
N TYR A 151 1.88 -10.81 -0.34
CA TYR A 151 2.13 -9.97 0.84
C TYR A 151 3.51 -9.29 0.82
N LEU A 152 4.54 -9.94 0.28
CA LEU A 152 5.85 -9.33 0.09
C LEU A 152 5.77 -8.12 -0.85
N VAL A 153 5.05 -8.24 -1.97
CA VAL A 153 4.81 -7.12 -2.88
C VAL A 153 4.15 -5.96 -2.16
N SER A 154 3.08 -6.23 -1.40
CA SER A 154 2.38 -5.20 -0.61
C SER A 154 3.32 -4.52 0.40
N SER A 155 4.21 -5.30 1.04
CA SER A 155 5.17 -4.78 2.02
C SER A 155 6.21 -3.86 1.39
N VAL A 156 6.74 -4.22 0.20
CA VAL A 156 7.67 -3.37 -0.55
C VAL A 156 7.00 -2.05 -0.94
N CYS A 157 5.79 -2.11 -1.50
CA CYS A 157 5.04 -0.91 -1.87
C CYS A 157 4.77 -0.02 -0.63
N SER A 158 4.37 -0.61 0.49
CA SER A 158 4.14 0.12 1.74
C SER A 158 5.42 0.76 2.28
N CYS A 159 6.56 0.09 2.16
CA CYS A 159 7.86 0.65 2.53
C CYS A 159 8.20 1.88 1.69
N VAL A 160 8.07 1.78 0.36
CA VAL A 160 8.36 2.91 -0.54
C VAL A 160 7.45 4.10 -0.24
N VAL A 161 6.16 3.89 0.00
CA VAL A 161 5.24 4.97 0.41
C VAL A 161 5.69 5.61 1.72
N GLY A 162 6.11 4.83 2.71
CA GLY A 162 6.62 5.37 3.98
C GLY A 162 7.88 6.21 3.81
N LEU A 163 8.81 5.78 2.94
CA LEU A 163 10.01 6.56 2.60
C LEU A 163 9.67 7.88 1.89
N ILE A 164 8.68 7.86 0.99
CA ILE A 164 8.18 9.07 0.33
C ILE A 164 7.59 10.04 1.34
N LEU A 165 6.75 9.57 2.27
CA LEU A 165 6.17 10.41 3.32
C LEU A 165 7.23 10.96 4.28
N CYS A 166 8.24 10.16 4.61
CA CYS A 166 9.39 10.59 5.39
C CYS A 166 10.19 11.69 4.67
N ALA A 167 10.45 11.53 3.38
CA ALA A 167 11.12 12.52 2.55
C ALA A 167 10.29 13.81 2.40
N GLN A 168 8.98 13.70 2.24
CA GLN A 168 8.06 14.82 2.17
C GLN A 168 8.06 15.67 3.44
N ALA A 169 7.99 15.00 4.60
CA ALA A 169 7.95 15.70 5.89
C ALA A 169 9.34 16.14 6.38
N GLY A 170 10.42 15.57 5.85
CA GLY A 170 11.78 15.78 6.35
C GLY A 170 12.03 15.20 7.73
N MET A 171 11.10 14.40 8.24
CA MET A 171 11.13 13.76 9.56
C MET A 171 10.24 12.51 9.57
N GLY A 172 10.40 11.64 10.56
CA GLY A 172 9.50 10.54 10.84
C GLY A 172 8.27 11.02 11.60
N ASN A 173 7.10 10.76 11.04
CA ASN A 173 5.82 11.03 11.68
C ASN A 173 5.15 9.71 12.07
N MET A 174 4.80 9.54 13.34
CA MET A 174 4.13 8.34 13.87
C MET A 174 2.77 8.07 13.22
N GLU A 175 2.05 9.13 12.83
CA GLU A 175 0.74 9.05 12.19
C GLU A 175 0.85 8.89 10.65
N ALA A 176 2.07 8.78 10.09
CA ALA A 176 2.25 8.60 8.66
C ALA A 176 1.50 7.36 8.15
N GLY A 177 0.76 7.54 7.06
CA GLY A 177 -0.03 6.49 6.44
C GLY A 177 -1.25 6.02 7.26
N ASN A 178 -1.74 6.83 8.19
CA ASN A 178 -3.00 6.54 8.89
C ASN A 178 -4.16 6.55 7.89
N MET A 179 -5.04 5.53 7.94
CA MET A 179 -6.16 5.32 7.03
C MET A 179 -5.79 4.96 5.57
N TYR A 180 -4.51 4.86 5.21
CA TYR A 180 -4.10 4.54 3.83
C TYR A 180 -4.53 3.14 3.39
N GLU A 181 -4.71 2.21 4.31
CA GLU A 181 -5.30 0.90 4.06
C GLU A 181 -6.73 1.02 3.49
N MET A 182 -7.54 1.91 4.07
CA MET A 182 -8.91 2.17 3.60
C MET A 182 -8.90 2.87 2.24
N TYR A 183 -8.03 3.85 2.04
CA TYR A 183 -7.91 4.58 0.77
C TYR A 183 -7.45 3.65 -0.36
N GLY A 184 -6.52 2.74 -0.06
CA GLY A 184 -6.07 1.74 -1.03
C GLY A 184 -7.17 0.78 -1.45
N VAL A 185 -7.98 0.30 -0.50
CA VAL A 185 -9.16 -0.54 -0.79
C VAL A 185 -10.17 0.24 -1.62
N ALA A 186 -10.51 1.48 -1.22
CA ALA A 186 -11.45 2.31 -1.95
C ALA A 186 -11.00 2.57 -3.40
N ALA A 187 -9.74 2.96 -3.60
CA ALA A 187 -9.16 3.16 -4.93
C ALA A 187 -9.21 1.89 -5.78
N GLY A 188 -8.91 0.73 -5.17
CA GLY A 188 -9.00 -0.57 -5.84
C GLY A 188 -10.42 -0.90 -6.29
N VAL A 189 -11.41 -0.73 -5.41
CA VAL A 189 -12.83 -1.02 -5.70
C VAL A 189 -13.37 -0.07 -6.76
N ILE A 190 -13.11 1.24 -6.64
CA ILE A 190 -13.48 2.24 -7.66
C ILE A 190 -12.83 1.88 -9.01
N GLY A 191 -11.60 1.35 -8.98
CA GLY A 191 -10.88 0.86 -10.15
C GLY A 191 -11.37 -0.49 -10.70
N GLY A 192 -12.42 -1.10 -10.12
CA GLY A 192 -13.01 -2.36 -10.57
C GLY A 192 -12.28 -3.62 -10.11
N VAL A 193 -11.47 -3.52 -9.04
CA VAL A 193 -10.92 -4.70 -8.37
C VAL A 193 -11.94 -5.28 -7.41
N SER A 194 -12.21 -6.59 -7.53
CA SER A 194 -13.16 -7.25 -6.67
C SER A 194 -12.63 -7.48 -5.26
N PRO A 195 -13.35 -7.03 -4.22
CA PRO A 195 -13.05 -7.39 -2.84
C PRO A 195 -13.12 -8.90 -2.55
N LEU A 196 -13.91 -9.64 -3.33
CA LEU A 196 -14.04 -11.09 -3.24
C LEU A 196 -12.89 -11.86 -3.91
N GLY A 197 -12.03 -11.15 -4.67
CA GLY A 197 -10.87 -11.72 -5.36
C GLY A 197 -11.15 -12.17 -6.79
N GLY A 198 -10.10 -12.66 -7.44
CA GLY A 198 -10.12 -13.30 -8.76
C GLY A 198 -10.27 -12.38 -9.97
N THR A 199 -10.70 -11.15 -9.79
CA THR A 199 -10.90 -10.19 -10.89
C THR A 199 -10.41 -8.80 -10.53
N GLY A 200 -9.85 -8.11 -11.50
CA GLY A 200 -9.34 -6.74 -11.37
C GLY A 200 -8.30 -6.46 -12.45
N ILE A 201 -8.12 -5.19 -12.76
CA ILE A 201 -7.15 -4.72 -13.75
C ILE A 201 -6.30 -3.62 -13.08
N LEU A 202 -4.98 -3.72 -13.18
CA LEU A 202 -4.08 -2.75 -12.55
C LEU A 202 -4.25 -1.33 -13.11
N LEU A 203 -4.56 -1.21 -14.41
CA LEU A 203 -4.92 0.08 -15.03
C LEU A 203 -6.17 0.69 -14.38
N GLY A 204 -7.17 -0.15 -14.08
CA GLY A 204 -8.36 0.28 -13.33
C GLY A 204 -8.00 0.78 -11.94
N THR A 205 -7.15 0.07 -11.21
CA THR A 205 -6.67 0.51 -9.89
C THR A 205 -5.95 1.85 -9.94
N PHE A 206 -5.14 2.09 -10.99
CA PHE A 206 -4.48 3.38 -11.19
C PHE A 206 -5.49 4.51 -11.44
N ALA A 207 -6.47 4.26 -12.31
CA ALA A 207 -7.55 5.22 -12.55
C ALA A 207 -8.38 5.48 -11.28
N GLY A 208 -8.71 4.43 -10.52
CA GLY A 208 -9.41 4.55 -9.24
C GLY A 208 -8.63 5.36 -8.20
N ALA A 209 -7.31 5.18 -8.14
CA ALA A 209 -6.45 5.99 -7.27
C ALA A 209 -6.42 7.47 -7.70
N ALA A 210 -6.40 7.75 -9.01
CA ALA A 210 -6.48 9.12 -9.52
C ALA A 210 -7.83 9.78 -9.19
N VAL A 211 -8.94 9.06 -9.37
CA VAL A 211 -10.28 9.54 -8.98
C VAL A 211 -10.33 9.82 -7.47
N TRP A 212 -9.83 8.88 -6.65
CA TRP A 212 -9.78 9.05 -5.21
C TRP A 212 -9.02 10.30 -4.79
N GLN A 213 -7.80 10.47 -5.31
CA GLN A 213 -6.94 11.61 -4.97
C GLN A 213 -7.53 12.95 -5.45
N THR A 214 -8.17 12.96 -6.62
CA THR A 214 -8.86 14.15 -7.13
C THR A 214 -10.02 14.55 -6.21
N LEU A 215 -10.76 13.58 -5.71
CA LEU A 215 -11.87 13.80 -4.79
C LEU A 215 -11.37 14.35 -3.45
N GLU A 216 -10.33 13.76 -2.87
CA GLU A 216 -9.70 14.22 -1.63
C GLU A 216 -9.16 15.66 -1.77
N ASN A 217 -8.43 15.93 -2.85
CA ASN A 217 -7.95 17.27 -3.15
C ASN A 217 -9.09 18.28 -3.37
N GLY A 218 -10.14 17.87 -4.06
CA GLY A 218 -11.33 18.72 -4.27
C GLY A 218 -11.99 19.11 -2.95
N LEU A 219 -12.18 18.16 -2.03
CA LEU A 219 -12.71 18.43 -0.69
C LEU A 219 -11.81 19.37 0.11
N ASN A 220 -10.50 19.22 0.00
CA ASN A 220 -9.54 20.14 0.63
C ASN A 220 -9.63 21.55 0.03
N MET A 221 -9.74 21.68 -1.29
CA MET A 221 -9.81 22.99 -1.97
C MET A 221 -11.06 23.79 -1.62
N ILE A 222 -12.20 23.13 -1.40
CA ILE A 222 -13.45 23.80 -0.95
C ILE A 222 -13.46 24.06 0.57
N GLY A 223 -12.37 23.77 1.28
CA GLY A 223 -12.24 24.01 2.71
C GLY A 223 -13.14 23.10 3.57
N ALA A 224 -13.53 21.92 3.08
CA ALA A 224 -14.36 20.99 3.82
C ALA A 224 -13.67 20.56 5.11
N GLN A 225 -14.38 20.63 6.24
CA GLN A 225 -13.87 20.17 7.53
C GLN A 225 -13.51 18.68 7.47
N VAL A 226 -12.49 18.27 8.21
CA VAL A 226 -11.99 16.87 8.25
C VAL A 226 -13.11 15.86 8.55
N GLY A 227 -14.08 16.24 9.41
CA GLY A 227 -15.25 15.40 9.70
C GLY A 227 -16.12 15.15 8.48
N ILE A 228 -16.41 16.20 7.69
CA ILE A 228 -17.19 16.10 6.46
C ILE A 228 -16.45 15.25 5.43
N GLN A 229 -15.14 15.45 5.27
CA GLN A 229 -14.32 14.62 4.38
C GLN A 229 -14.45 13.15 4.71
N ARG A 230 -14.34 12.76 6.00
CA ARG A 230 -14.45 11.36 6.44
C ARG A 230 -15.83 10.77 6.16
N VAL A 231 -16.90 11.54 6.34
CA VAL A 231 -18.27 11.10 6.03
C VAL A 231 -18.43 10.86 4.52
N VAL A 232 -18.02 11.81 3.70
CA VAL A 232 -18.09 11.69 2.23
C VAL A 232 -17.30 10.48 1.73
N ILE A 233 -16.07 10.31 2.22
CA ILE A 233 -15.21 9.18 1.93
C ILE A 233 -15.91 7.85 2.28
N GLY A 234 -16.46 7.73 3.49
CA GLY A 234 -17.17 6.53 3.93
C GLY A 234 -18.37 6.20 3.05
N VAL A 235 -19.17 7.19 2.71
CA VAL A 235 -20.34 7.01 1.81
C VAL A 235 -19.91 6.53 0.43
N ILE A 236 -18.84 7.12 -0.14
CA ILE A 236 -18.34 6.73 -1.47
C ILE A 236 -17.82 5.29 -1.48
N VAL A 237 -17.08 4.88 -0.44
CA VAL A 237 -16.59 3.50 -0.33
C VAL A 237 -17.75 2.51 -0.27
N VAL A 238 -18.77 2.78 0.56
CA VAL A 238 -19.95 1.91 0.67
C VAL A 238 -20.71 1.86 -0.65
N ALA A 239 -20.92 3.00 -1.29
CA ALA A 239 -21.60 3.08 -2.58
C ALA A 239 -20.86 2.31 -3.67
N ALA A 240 -19.52 2.44 -3.74
CA ALA A 240 -18.70 1.72 -4.71
C ALA A 240 -18.78 0.19 -4.54
N VAL A 241 -18.70 -0.29 -3.29
CA VAL A 241 -18.84 -1.73 -2.98
C VAL A 241 -20.23 -2.23 -3.30
N LEU A 242 -21.29 -1.47 -2.95
CA LEU A 242 -22.68 -1.83 -3.28
C LEU A 242 -22.89 -1.93 -4.79
N LEU A 243 -22.35 -0.99 -5.55
CA LEU A 243 -22.42 -1.02 -7.03
C LEU A 243 -21.73 -2.27 -7.60
N ASP A 244 -20.54 -2.62 -7.11
CA ASP A 244 -19.85 -3.84 -7.55
C ASP A 244 -20.68 -5.09 -7.27
N VAL A 245 -21.25 -5.22 -6.09
CA VAL A 245 -22.11 -6.36 -5.71
C VAL A 245 -23.38 -6.44 -6.58
N VAL A 246 -24.05 -5.31 -6.79
CA VAL A 246 -25.29 -5.25 -7.61
C VAL A 246 -25.01 -5.61 -9.07
N VAL A 247 -23.95 -5.04 -9.65
CA VAL A 247 -23.58 -5.34 -11.05
C VAL A 247 -23.25 -6.82 -11.24
N ARG A 248 -22.52 -7.42 -10.30
CA ARG A 248 -22.18 -8.85 -10.34
C ARG A 248 -23.39 -9.75 -10.19
N ASN A 249 -24.25 -9.47 -9.21
CA ASN A 249 -25.48 -10.25 -9.02
C ASN A 249 -26.41 -10.13 -10.23
N GLY A 250 -26.47 -8.97 -10.87
CA GLY A 250 -27.24 -8.76 -12.13
C GLY A 250 -26.67 -9.56 -13.30
N GLN A 251 -25.36 -9.75 -13.38
CA GLN A 251 -24.73 -10.57 -14.42
C GLN A 251 -24.98 -12.09 -14.19
N PHE A 252 -24.95 -12.55 -12.94
CA PHE A 252 -25.27 -13.95 -12.62
C PHE A 252 -26.75 -14.28 -12.85
N GLY A 253 -27.67 -13.33 -12.67
CA GLY A 253 -29.10 -13.53 -12.93
C GLY A 253 -29.41 -13.73 -14.41
N LYS A 254 -28.65 -13.16 -15.33
CA LYS A 254 -28.83 -13.33 -16.78
C LYS A 254 -28.35 -14.70 -17.31
N HIS A 255 -27.33 -15.29 -16.68
CA HIS A 255 -26.83 -16.62 -17.08
C HIS A 255 -27.67 -17.81 -16.53
N ARG A 256 -28.53 -17.57 -15.54
CA ARG A 256 -29.39 -18.61 -14.95
C ARG A 256 -30.76 -18.73 -15.65
N LYS A 257 -31.04 -17.86 -16.64
CA LYS A 257 -32.29 -17.85 -17.45
C LYS A 257 -32.06 -18.28 -18.90
N LYS A 258 -30.93 -18.83 -19.23
CA LYS A 258 -30.67 -19.57 -20.47
C LYS A 258 -30.27 -21.01 -20.13
#